data_f6af6bd7a990028c555e1dfc9e5d59c9
#
_entry.id   f6af6bd7a990028c555e1dfc9e5d59c9
#
_cell.length_a   1.000
_cell.length_b   1.000
_cell.length_c   1.000
_cell.angle_alpha   90.00
_cell.angle_beta   90.00
_cell.angle_gamma   90.00
#
_symmetry.space_group_name_H-M   'P 1'
#
loop_
_entity.id
_entity.type
_entity.pdbx_description
1 polymer ?
#
loop_
_entity_poly.entity_id
_entity_poly.type
_entity_poly.pdbx_seq_one_letter_code
_entity_poly.pdbx_strand_id
1 'polypeptide(L)'
;MLALCGCSIDGGDAAAQKPKRPYAVLVVLDEFPGDTLLGPDRRIDAGRFPNFASLAGDATWFRNAYTAYDSTTKAVPLILDGIGPRRGTSPTARDHPHSIFTALGRRGYRIVTAEEATALCPRRYCPGERTRRPAIIPNLKGGRAERFARFIRSIRPSHRPTFWMKHALLPHGPWVYLPSGRRSRPEGPELLPGMQTVPGFYDDYLTRHNEQRYLLQLGSVDRLLGRLVARLKSQGMYDDTLIVVTADHGFAWQVGVETRRSVNPSNVEELGPVPLFVKAPRQTRGRVSDALARTLDVTPTIADVLNVPLGYRPDGRSAFSRAVRARREVSLTTRDFSSIVRISSARWEARRRAVVRRRLRQLGAGDWASLYTSLGPNRELIGQDAAATRSAQGTRATISLARSFAGVRRSSGMVPCQIAGRIQGSGPPRGRNLAIAVNGRIAAVGRSFHLKGESVESYSVMVPEDALRDGRNTVEVLEVTDEGAMVLLARS
;
A
#
# COMPACT_ATOMS: atom_id res chain seq x y z
N MET A 1 -57.98 -37.42 26.25
CA MET A 1 -56.79 -36.88 26.93
C MET A 1 -55.58 -37.25 26.11
N LEU A 2 -55.14 -36.33 25.26
CA LEU A 2 -53.83 -36.45 24.49
C LEU A 2 -52.87 -35.45 25.08
N ALA A 3 -51.77 -35.94 25.63
CA ALA A 3 -50.68 -35.13 26.14
C ALA A 3 -49.74 -34.75 24.96
N LEU A 4 -49.65 -33.47 24.66
CA LEU A 4 -48.67 -32.90 23.74
C LEU A 4 -47.32 -32.72 24.48
N CYS A 5 -46.34 -33.54 24.14
CA CYS A 5 -44.95 -33.31 24.52
C CYS A 5 -44.37 -32.21 23.65
N GLY A 6 -44.14 -31.00 24.22
CA GLY A 6 -43.39 -29.91 23.60
C GLY A 6 -41.89 -30.19 23.74
N CYS A 7 -41.21 -30.47 22.62
CA CYS A 7 -39.76 -30.45 22.57
C CYS A 7 -39.30 -28.97 22.33
N SER A 8 -38.82 -28.32 23.37
CA SER A 8 -38.07 -27.06 23.27
C SER A 8 -36.68 -27.39 22.68
N ILE A 9 -36.43 -26.92 21.48
CA ILE A 9 -35.10 -26.93 20.91
C ILE A 9 -34.41 -25.65 21.41
N ASP A 10 -33.72 -25.75 22.53
CA ASP A 10 -32.77 -24.74 22.97
C ASP A 10 -31.53 -24.83 22.07
N GLY A 11 -31.58 -24.09 20.97
CA GLY A 11 -30.43 -23.79 20.13
C GLY A 11 -29.54 -22.71 20.76
N GLY A 12 -28.99 -22.98 21.93
CA GLY A 12 -27.96 -22.13 22.51
C GLY A 12 -26.71 -22.18 21.64
N ASP A 13 -26.42 -21.06 20.96
CA ASP A 13 -25.11 -20.81 20.35
C ASP A 13 -24.04 -20.94 21.46
N ALA A 14 -23.47 -22.13 21.61
CA ALA A 14 -22.34 -22.35 22.51
C ALA A 14 -21.18 -21.50 22.02
N ALA A 15 -20.93 -20.38 22.68
CA ALA A 15 -19.81 -19.49 22.41
C ALA A 15 -18.53 -20.35 22.37
N ALA A 16 -17.85 -20.38 21.22
CA ALA A 16 -16.71 -21.23 21.00
C ALA A 16 -15.66 -20.95 22.08
N GLN A 17 -15.33 -21.96 22.90
CA GLN A 17 -14.37 -21.83 23.99
C GLN A 17 -13.01 -21.33 23.43
N LYS A 18 -12.50 -20.23 24.04
CA LYS A 18 -11.22 -19.63 23.60
C LYS A 18 -10.07 -20.62 23.68
N PRO A 19 -9.14 -20.62 22.74
CA PRO A 19 -7.97 -21.52 22.79
C PRO A 19 -7.05 -21.15 23.95
N LYS A 20 -6.32 -22.13 24.51
CA LYS A 20 -5.35 -21.93 25.59
C LYS A 20 -4.17 -21.04 25.18
N ARG A 21 -3.90 -20.90 23.89
CA ARG A 21 -2.85 -20.04 23.32
C ARG A 21 -3.47 -18.90 22.50
N PRO A 22 -2.81 -17.72 22.44
CA PRO A 22 -3.30 -16.58 21.68
C PRO A 22 -3.48 -16.90 20.19
N TYR A 23 -4.41 -16.22 19.55
CA TYR A 23 -4.47 -16.12 18.10
C TYR A 23 -3.32 -15.26 17.57
N ALA A 24 -2.99 -15.38 16.29
CA ALA A 24 -2.00 -14.53 15.66
C ALA A 24 -2.44 -14.14 14.24
N VAL A 25 -2.21 -12.89 13.88
CA VAL A 25 -2.42 -12.33 12.53
C VAL A 25 -1.13 -11.65 12.07
N LEU A 26 -0.65 -12.02 10.90
CA LEU A 26 0.45 -11.36 10.21
C LEU A 26 -0.06 -10.79 8.87
N VAL A 27 0.10 -9.50 8.68
CA VAL A 27 -0.14 -8.83 7.39
C VAL A 27 1.20 -8.34 6.87
N VAL A 28 1.58 -8.80 5.69
CA VAL A 28 2.72 -8.31 4.92
C VAL A 28 2.18 -7.55 3.71
N LEU A 29 2.47 -6.27 3.64
CA LEU A 29 2.11 -5.37 2.54
C LEU A 29 3.26 -5.33 1.53
N ASP A 30 3.00 -4.93 0.28
CA ASP A 30 3.96 -4.91 -0.81
C ASP A 30 4.26 -3.48 -1.27
N GLU A 31 5.54 -3.14 -1.39
CA GLU A 31 6.01 -1.81 -1.77
C GLU A 31 5.51 -0.69 -0.84
N PHE A 32 5.73 -0.84 0.46
CA PHE A 32 5.26 0.17 1.41
C PHE A 32 6.42 0.83 2.20
N PRO A 33 6.96 1.97 1.72
CA PRO A 33 7.89 2.78 2.51
C PRO A 33 7.22 3.27 3.80
N GLY A 34 7.73 2.84 4.95
CA GLY A 34 7.12 3.16 6.26
C GLY A 34 7.01 4.66 6.54
N ASP A 35 7.91 5.44 5.98
CA ASP A 35 7.94 6.90 6.14
C ASP A 35 6.76 7.62 5.47
N THR A 36 6.01 6.96 4.57
CA THR A 36 4.81 7.54 3.97
C THR A 36 3.68 7.76 4.97
N LEU A 37 3.72 7.05 6.10
CA LEU A 37 2.77 7.28 7.20
C LEU A 37 3.04 8.57 7.99
N LEU A 38 4.24 9.16 7.89
CA LEU A 38 4.68 10.20 8.80
C LEU A 38 4.14 11.58 8.44
N GLY A 39 3.60 12.29 9.44
CA GLY A 39 3.34 13.71 9.43
C GLY A 39 4.60 14.55 9.79
N PRO A 40 4.42 15.87 9.97
CA PRO A 40 5.52 16.80 10.25
C PRO A 40 6.25 16.51 11.58
N ASP A 41 5.52 16.01 12.58
CA ASP A 41 5.99 15.73 13.92
C ASP A 41 6.59 14.32 14.11
N ARG A 42 6.80 13.60 13.01
CA ARG A 42 7.25 12.19 12.98
C ARG A 42 6.28 11.22 13.67
N ARG A 43 5.03 11.63 13.89
CA ARG A 43 3.92 10.75 14.22
C ARG A 43 3.21 10.32 12.96
N ILE A 44 2.36 9.33 13.08
CA ILE A 44 1.49 8.92 11.96
C ILE A 44 0.53 10.07 11.66
N ASP A 45 0.42 10.44 10.40
CA ASP A 45 -0.57 11.39 9.91
C ASP A 45 -1.98 10.80 10.07
N ALA A 46 -2.59 11.04 11.22
CA ALA A 46 -3.90 10.49 11.57
C ALA A 46 -5.04 11.03 10.70
N GLY A 47 -4.85 12.18 10.05
CA GLY A 47 -5.81 12.72 9.09
C GLY A 47 -5.93 11.86 7.85
N ARG A 48 -4.80 11.37 7.33
CA ARG A 48 -4.76 10.46 6.17
C ARG A 48 -4.83 8.98 6.55
N PHE A 49 -4.22 8.58 7.68
CA PHE A 49 -4.07 7.19 8.08
C PHE A 49 -4.60 6.91 9.50
N PRO A 50 -5.91 7.17 9.74
CA PRO A 50 -6.50 7.06 11.08
C PRO A 50 -6.44 5.64 11.65
N ASN A 51 -6.49 4.60 10.81
CA ASN A 51 -6.49 3.22 11.28
C ASN A 51 -5.07 2.73 11.64
N PHE A 52 -4.02 3.17 10.91
CA PHE A 52 -2.64 2.95 11.34
C PHE A 52 -2.34 3.70 12.65
N ALA A 53 -2.83 4.94 12.79
CA ALA A 53 -2.69 5.72 14.02
C ALA A 53 -3.40 5.05 15.20
N SER A 54 -4.62 4.55 14.99
CA SER A 54 -5.38 3.79 16.00
C SER A 54 -4.65 2.51 16.40
N LEU A 55 -4.14 1.73 15.45
CA LEU A 55 -3.35 0.53 15.77
C LEU A 55 -2.09 0.87 16.56
N ALA A 56 -1.40 1.96 16.25
CA ALA A 56 -0.23 2.42 17.02
C ALA A 56 -0.58 2.77 18.46
N GLY A 57 -1.82 3.18 18.75
CA GLY A 57 -2.32 3.42 20.10
C GLY A 57 -2.43 2.18 20.98
N ASP A 58 -2.52 0.98 20.36
CA ASP A 58 -2.63 -0.31 21.05
C ASP A 58 -1.43 -1.23 20.82
N ALA A 59 -0.46 -0.83 19.98
CA ALA A 59 0.66 -1.66 19.54
C ALA A 59 2.02 -1.04 19.90
N THR A 60 3.09 -1.81 19.79
CA THR A 60 4.44 -1.28 19.69
C THR A 60 4.73 -0.98 18.23
N TRP A 61 4.89 0.29 17.90
CA TRP A 61 5.28 0.76 16.58
C TRP A 61 6.80 0.97 16.52
N PHE A 62 7.48 0.15 15.72
CA PHE A 62 8.91 0.26 15.46
C PHE A 62 9.13 1.27 14.33
N ARG A 63 9.25 2.54 14.68
CA ARG A 63 9.30 3.66 13.73
C ARG A 63 10.51 3.62 12.79
N ASN A 64 11.59 2.97 13.21
CA ASN A 64 12.82 2.82 12.46
C ASN A 64 13.00 1.41 11.88
N ALA A 65 11.90 0.67 11.69
CA ALA A 65 11.98 -0.64 11.05
C ALA A 65 12.37 -0.52 9.58
N TYR A 66 13.13 -1.51 9.08
CA TYR A 66 13.61 -1.52 7.72
C TYR A 66 13.67 -2.94 7.12
N THR A 67 13.59 -3.01 5.79
CA THR A 67 13.73 -4.27 5.05
C THR A 67 15.20 -4.71 4.98
N ALA A 68 15.41 -5.99 4.82
CA ALA A 68 16.75 -6.55 4.57
C ALA A 68 17.03 -6.75 3.07
N TYR A 69 16.00 -6.67 2.21
CA TYR A 69 16.11 -6.88 0.76
C TYR A 69 15.00 -6.14 0.01
N ASP A 70 15.24 -5.80 -1.24
CA ASP A 70 14.42 -4.90 -2.07
C ASP A 70 13.53 -5.59 -3.12
N SER A 71 13.23 -6.86 -2.94
CA SER A 71 12.39 -7.62 -3.87
C SER A 71 11.50 -8.62 -3.15
N THR A 72 10.22 -8.59 -3.46
CA THR A 72 9.16 -9.41 -2.88
C THR A 72 9.50 -10.89 -2.80
N THR A 73 10.06 -11.46 -3.87
CA THR A 73 10.39 -12.89 -3.96
C THR A 73 11.50 -13.34 -3.02
N LYS A 74 12.25 -12.40 -2.43
CA LYS A 74 13.25 -12.66 -1.40
C LYS A 74 12.84 -12.05 -0.06
N ALA A 75 12.23 -10.86 -0.06
CA ALA A 75 11.83 -10.16 1.16
C ALA A 75 10.71 -10.87 1.92
N VAL A 76 9.71 -11.43 1.25
CA VAL A 76 8.65 -12.19 1.94
C VAL A 76 9.16 -13.48 2.57
N PRO A 77 9.97 -14.33 1.87
CA PRO A 77 10.61 -15.48 2.53
C PRO A 77 11.36 -15.13 3.80
N LEU A 78 12.21 -14.12 3.77
CA LEU A 78 13.01 -13.75 4.96
C LEU A 78 12.16 -13.18 6.12
N ILE A 79 10.99 -12.60 5.87
CA ILE A 79 10.03 -12.25 6.91
C ILE A 79 9.50 -13.50 7.61
N LEU A 80 9.25 -14.57 6.84
CA LEU A 80 8.57 -15.78 7.30
C LEU A 80 9.51 -16.85 7.86
N ASP A 81 10.81 -16.82 7.48
CA ASP A 81 11.81 -17.76 8.01
C ASP A 81 12.84 -17.08 8.95
N GLY A 82 12.98 -15.76 8.89
CA GLY A 82 13.98 -15.02 9.66
C GLY A 82 15.41 -15.27 9.20
N ILE A 83 15.60 -15.78 7.99
CA ILE A 83 16.91 -16.13 7.40
C ILE A 83 17.24 -15.13 6.30
N GLY A 84 18.49 -14.69 6.22
CA GLY A 84 18.96 -13.73 5.23
C GLY A 84 18.73 -14.19 3.78
N PRO A 85 18.65 -13.25 2.83
CA PRO A 85 18.36 -13.57 1.44
C PRO A 85 19.48 -14.39 0.81
N ARG A 86 19.12 -15.39 -0.01
CA ARG A 86 20.05 -16.29 -0.66
C ARG A 86 19.84 -16.31 -2.17
N ARG A 87 20.95 -16.37 -2.92
CA ARG A 87 20.90 -16.58 -4.38
C ARG A 87 20.24 -17.93 -4.71
N GLY A 88 19.60 -18.02 -5.86
CA GLY A 88 19.08 -19.29 -6.39
C GLY A 88 17.83 -19.83 -5.73
N THR A 89 17.39 -19.30 -4.57
CA THR A 89 16.17 -19.78 -3.91
C THR A 89 14.91 -19.21 -4.55
N SER A 90 13.89 -20.02 -4.71
CA SER A 90 12.53 -19.60 -5.12
C SER A 90 11.68 -19.30 -3.87
N PRO A 91 10.65 -18.45 -3.95
CA PRO A 91 9.79 -18.13 -2.81
C PRO A 91 8.76 -19.24 -2.57
N THR A 92 9.24 -20.45 -2.29
CA THR A 92 8.43 -21.65 -2.09
C THR A 92 8.80 -22.39 -0.80
N ALA A 93 7.86 -23.17 -0.26
CA ALA A 93 8.09 -23.98 0.93
C ALA A 93 9.22 -25.02 0.73
N ARG A 94 9.54 -25.40 -0.50
CA ARG A 94 10.65 -26.31 -0.81
C ARG A 94 12.00 -25.67 -0.48
N ASP A 95 12.20 -24.41 -0.90
CA ASP A 95 13.47 -23.72 -0.72
C ASP A 95 13.55 -23.02 0.65
N HIS A 96 12.40 -22.88 1.33
CA HIS A 96 12.24 -22.30 2.68
C HIS A 96 11.52 -23.28 3.62
N PRO A 97 12.12 -24.48 3.93
CA PRO A 97 11.47 -25.53 4.74
C PRO A 97 11.28 -25.14 6.20
N HIS A 98 12.08 -24.23 6.70
CA HIS A 98 12.01 -23.67 8.04
C HIS A 98 11.30 -22.31 7.98
N SER A 99 10.15 -22.19 8.63
CA SER A 99 9.36 -20.96 8.62
C SER A 99 8.46 -20.87 9.85
N ILE A 100 7.85 -19.71 10.05
CA ILE A 100 6.84 -19.52 11.10
C ILE A 100 5.66 -20.48 10.90
N PHE A 101 5.31 -20.87 9.68
CA PHE A 101 4.28 -21.86 9.40
C PHE A 101 4.64 -23.23 9.99
N THR A 102 5.89 -23.67 9.80
CA THR A 102 6.36 -24.95 10.33
C THR A 102 6.48 -24.91 11.85
N ALA A 103 6.96 -23.80 12.43
CA ALA A 103 7.09 -23.64 13.88
C ALA A 103 5.72 -23.68 14.58
N LEU A 104 4.76 -22.88 14.12
CA LEU A 104 3.42 -22.80 14.69
C LEU A 104 2.61 -24.08 14.41
N GLY A 105 2.72 -24.63 13.18
CA GLY A 105 2.03 -25.88 12.82
C GLY A 105 2.44 -27.07 13.70
N ARG A 106 3.73 -27.22 14.03
CA ARG A 106 4.23 -28.23 14.99
C ARG A 106 3.68 -28.04 16.41
N ARG A 107 3.25 -26.83 16.75
CA ARG A 107 2.66 -26.46 18.06
C ARG A 107 1.14 -26.50 18.06
N GLY A 108 0.53 -27.09 17.03
CA GLY A 108 -0.90 -27.30 16.96
C GLY A 108 -1.71 -26.10 16.48
N TYR A 109 -1.06 -25.03 16.01
CA TYR A 109 -1.80 -23.93 15.37
C TYR A 109 -2.45 -24.41 14.07
N ARG A 110 -3.69 -24.00 13.87
CA ARG A 110 -4.30 -23.98 12.54
C ARG A 110 -3.68 -22.85 11.74
N ILE A 111 -3.28 -23.12 10.50
CA ILE A 111 -2.71 -22.11 9.60
C ILE A 111 -3.76 -21.76 8.55
N VAL A 112 -4.03 -20.46 8.40
CA VAL A 112 -4.88 -19.88 7.34
C VAL A 112 -4.04 -18.83 6.64
N THR A 113 -3.67 -19.07 5.39
CA THR A 113 -2.81 -18.18 4.64
C THR A 113 -3.48 -17.72 3.34
N ALA A 114 -3.11 -16.54 2.88
CA ALA A 114 -3.46 -15.97 1.59
C ALA A 114 -2.24 -15.26 1.00
N GLU A 115 -1.37 -16.07 0.39
CA GLU A 115 -0.15 -15.62 -0.28
C GLU A 115 -0.47 -15.16 -1.71
N GLU A 116 -0.04 -13.96 -2.12
CA GLU A 116 -0.29 -13.43 -3.46
C GLU A 116 0.92 -13.49 -4.38
N ALA A 117 2.13 -13.55 -3.84
CA ALA A 117 3.37 -13.57 -4.62
C ALA A 117 4.26 -14.77 -4.33
N THR A 118 3.96 -15.53 -3.28
CA THR A 118 4.79 -16.61 -2.77
C THR A 118 3.98 -17.88 -2.54
N ALA A 119 4.64 -19.01 -2.28
CA ALA A 119 4.02 -20.29 -1.95
C ALA A 119 4.83 -20.96 -0.83
N LEU A 120 4.89 -20.28 0.32
CA LEU A 120 5.79 -20.63 1.45
C LEU A 120 5.15 -21.52 2.52
N CYS A 121 3.80 -21.62 2.53
CA CYS A 121 3.13 -22.51 3.46
C CYS A 121 3.20 -23.98 3.00
N PRO A 122 3.79 -24.90 3.80
CA PRO A 122 3.84 -26.32 3.44
C PRO A 122 2.44 -26.94 3.37
N ARG A 123 2.20 -27.82 2.39
CA ARG A 123 0.89 -28.47 2.16
C ARG A 123 0.30 -29.14 3.40
N ARG A 124 1.14 -29.75 4.23
CA ARG A 124 0.71 -30.43 5.48
C ARG A 124 0.04 -29.49 6.48
N TYR A 125 0.36 -28.19 6.46
CA TYR A 125 -0.21 -27.19 7.35
C TYR A 125 -1.27 -26.32 6.66
N CYS A 126 -1.23 -26.20 5.32
CA CYS A 126 -2.12 -25.39 4.50
C CYS A 126 -2.77 -26.23 3.38
N PRO A 127 -3.56 -27.28 3.69
CA PRO A 127 -4.12 -28.17 2.67
C PRO A 127 -5.11 -27.44 1.72
N GLY A 128 -5.78 -26.40 2.21
CA GLY A 128 -6.75 -25.58 1.45
C GLY A 128 -6.13 -24.42 0.66
N GLU A 129 -4.80 -24.20 0.76
CA GLU A 129 -4.15 -23.13 0.03
C GLU A 129 -4.07 -23.48 -1.47
N ARG A 130 -4.64 -22.61 -2.29
CA ARG A 130 -4.68 -22.79 -3.74
C ARG A 130 -3.41 -22.31 -4.43
N THR A 131 -2.68 -21.37 -3.83
CA THR A 131 -1.46 -20.79 -4.35
C THR A 131 -0.32 -21.79 -4.19
N ARG A 132 -0.09 -22.60 -5.18
CA ARG A 132 0.97 -23.63 -5.18
C ARG A 132 2.22 -23.20 -5.94
N ARG A 133 2.14 -22.08 -6.64
CA ARG A 133 3.22 -21.44 -7.39
C ARG A 133 3.14 -19.93 -7.17
N PRO A 134 4.29 -19.26 -7.07
CA PRO A 134 4.31 -17.80 -7.03
C PRO A 134 3.57 -17.20 -8.23
N ALA A 135 2.66 -16.24 -8.00
CA ALA A 135 1.76 -15.74 -9.03
C ALA A 135 1.60 -14.22 -8.97
N ILE A 136 2.73 -13.47 -8.96
CA ILE A 136 2.72 -11.99 -8.84
C ILE A 136 1.91 -11.36 -9.97
N ILE A 137 2.30 -11.59 -11.22
CA ILE A 137 1.72 -10.91 -12.39
C ILE A 137 0.21 -11.12 -12.54
N PRO A 138 -0.33 -12.36 -12.47
CA PRO A 138 -1.78 -12.55 -12.50
C PRO A 138 -2.50 -11.84 -11.36
N ASN A 139 -1.91 -11.81 -10.16
CA ASN A 139 -2.52 -11.20 -8.99
C ASN A 139 -2.48 -9.66 -8.98
N LEU A 140 -1.59 -9.04 -9.75
CA LEU A 140 -1.57 -7.59 -9.96
C LEU A 140 -2.69 -7.11 -10.89
N LYS A 141 -3.24 -7.99 -11.74
CA LYS A 141 -4.23 -7.61 -12.78
C LYS A 141 -5.60 -7.21 -12.22
N GLY A 142 -5.92 -7.58 -10.97
CA GLY A 142 -7.19 -7.16 -10.37
C GLY A 142 -7.57 -7.90 -9.09
N GLY A 143 -8.61 -7.41 -8.42
CA GLY A 143 -9.20 -8.04 -7.25
C GLY A 143 -8.35 -8.00 -5.97
N ARG A 144 -7.39 -7.09 -5.85
CA ARG A 144 -6.46 -7.04 -4.70
C ARG A 144 -7.16 -6.67 -3.40
N ALA A 145 -8.01 -5.65 -3.42
CA ALA A 145 -8.80 -5.24 -2.25
C ALA A 145 -9.85 -6.30 -1.88
N GLU A 146 -10.48 -6.93 -2.87
CA GLU A 146 -11.45 -8.00 -2.69
C GLU A 146 -10.81 -9.26 -2.09
N ARG A 147 -9.59 -9.62 -2.51
CA ARG A 147 -8.82 -10.73 -1.88
C ARG A 147 -8.49 -10.43 -0.44
N PHE A 148 -8.08 -9.19 -0.13
CA PHE A 148 -7.85 -8.81 1.25
C PHE A 148 -9.15 -8.83 2.07
N ALA A 149 -10.26 -8.34 1.52
CA ALA A 149 -11.56 -8.41 2.18
C ALA A 149 -12.02 -9.85 2.43
N ARG A 150 -11.78 -10.79 1.50
CA ARG A 150 -12.05 -12.23 1.71
C ARG A 150 -11.21 -12.80 2.85
N PHE A 151 -9.93 -12.45 2.92
CA PHE A 151 -9.07 -12.84 4.03
C PHE A 151 -9.62 -12.34 5.37
N ILE A 152 -10.04 -11.06 5.46
CA ILE A 152 -10.64 -10.50 6.68
C ILE A 152 -11.88 -11.31 7.09
N ARG A 153 -12.75 -11.67 6.14
CA ARG A 153 -13.96 -12.48 6.43
C ARG A 153 -13.64 -13.90 6.91
N SER A 154 -12.47 -14.45 6.57
CA SER A 154 -12.04 -15.78 7.03
C SER A 154 -11.65 -15.82 8.51
N ILE A 155 -11.43 -14.66 9.14
CA ILE A 155 -11.09 -14.55 10.56
C ILE A 155 -12.34 -14.77 11.39
N ARG A 156 -12.31 -15.85 12.20
CA ARG A 156 -13.41 -16.26 13.07
C ARG A 156 -12.88 -17.02 14.28
N PRO A 157 -13.58 -17.00 15.42
CA PRO A 157 -13.20 -17.78 16.59
C PRO A 157 -13.02 -19.27 16.27
N SER A 158 -12.15 -19.93 17.00
CA SER A 158 -11.83 -21.35 16.87
C SER A 158 -11.36 -21.90 18.21
N HIS A 159 -11.66 -23.15 18.52
CA HIS A 159 -11.12 -23.85 19.69
C HIS A 159 -9.60 -24.07 19.60
N ARG A 160 -9.05 -24.09 18.37
CA ARG A 160 -7.63 -24.23 18.15
C ARG A 160 -6.99 -22.85 17.98
N PRO A 161 -5.79 -22.61 18.54
CA PRO A 161 -5.03 -21.41 18.24
C PRO A 161 -4.82 -21.35 16.73
N THR A 162 -5.10 -20.20 16.13
CA THR A 162 -5.04 -20.04 14.67
C THR A 162 -4.09 -18.90 14.32
N PHE A 163 -3.28 -19.13 13.31
CA PHE A 163 -2.43 -18.14 12.69
C PHE A 163 -2.96 -17.79 11.31
N TRP A 164 -3.38 -16.54 11.14
CA TRP A 164 -3.78 -15.98 9.86
C TRP A 164 -2.63 -15.17 9.27
N MET A 165 -2.25 -15.47 8.04
CA MET A 165 -1.22 -14.73 7.33
C MET A 165 -1.77 -14.20 6.01
N LYS A 166 -1.59 -12.92 5.75
CA LYS A 166 -1.90 -12.26 4.49
C LYS A 166 -0.65 -11.61 3.93
N HIS A 167 -0.21 -12.04 2.75
CA HIS A 167 0.63 -11.22 1.89
C HIS A 167 -0.29 -10.55 0.86
N ALA A 168 -0.28 -9.21 0.80
CA ALA A 168 -1.14 -8.42 -0.07
C ALA A 168 -0.30 -7.59 -1.03
N LEU A 169 -0.52 -7.73 -2.34
CA LEU A 169 0.08 -6.89 -3.39
C LEU A 169 -0.52 -5.47 -3.36
N LEU A 170 -0.55 -4.88 -2.18
CA LEU A 170 -1.00 -3.52 -1.87
C LEU A 170 -0.01 -2.91 -0.86
N PRO A 171 0.33 -1.62 -1.02
CA PRO A 171 -0.09 -0.65 -2.02
C PRO A 171 0.68 -0.72 -3.36
N HIS A 172 1.33 -1.82 -3.73
CA HIS A 172 2.01 -1.99 -5.03
C HIS A 172 1.14 -1.50 -6.20
N GLY A 173 1.74 -0.96 -7.24
CA GLY A 173 1.04 -0.60 -8.48
C GLY A 173 0.33 -1.78 -9.17
N PRO A 174 -0.68 -1.54 -10.02
CA PRO A 174 -1.19 -0.25 -10.46
C PRO A 174 -1.97 0.50 -9.37
N TRP A 175 -1.77 1.82 -9.28
CA TRP A 175 -2.41 2.65 -8.26
C TRP A 175 -3.79 3.12 -8.75
N VAL A 176 -4.81 2.40 -8.35
CA VAL A 176 -6.19 2.60 -8.80
C VAL A 176 -7.19 2.82 -7.65
N TYR A 177 -6.82 2.44 -6.42
CA TYR A 177 -7.73 2.56 -5.29
C TYR A 177 -7.67 3.95 -4.66
N LEU A 178 -8.81 4.39 -4.12
CA LEU A 178 -9.01 5.66 -3.46
C LEU A 178 -9.22 5.44 -1.95
N PRO A 179 -9.04 6.45 -1.10
CA PRO A 179 -9.24 6.33 0.34
C PRO A 179 -10.64 5.85 0.74
N SER A 180 -11.65 6.12 -0.07
CA SER A 180 -13.01 5.60 0.09
C SER A 180 -13.10 4.07 -0.08
N GLY A 181 -12.08 3.43 -0.64
CA GLY A 181 -12.07 2.04 -1.07
C GLY A 181 -12.62 1.82 -2.48
N ARG A 182 -13.07 2.89 -3.15
CA ARG A 182 -13.45 2.84 -4.57
C ARG A 182 -12.21 2.83 -5.45
N ARG A 183 -12.42 2.65 -6.75
CA ARG A 183 -11.38 2.74 -7.78
C ARG A 183 -11.55 4.01 -8.60
N SER A 184 -10.44 4.64 -8.95
CA SER A 184 -10.41 5.81 -9.84
C SER A 184 -10.55 5.44 -11.32
N ARG A 185 -10.39 4.17 -11.66
CA ARG A 185 -10.53 3.58 -13.00
C ARG A 185 -10.69 2.07 -12.89
N PRO A 186 -11.04 1.35 -13.97
CA PRO A 186 -11.03 -0.10 -13.98
C PRO A 186 -9.64 -0.66 -13.61
N GLU A 187 -9.59 -1.80 -12.91
CA GLU A 187 -8.36 -2.56 -12.79
C GLU A 187 -7.98 -3.16 -14.15
N GLY A 188 -6.70 -3.26 -14.40
CA GLY A 188 -6.19 -3.75 -15.67
C GLY A 188 -5.00 -2.92 -16.15
N PRO A 189 -4.71 -2.89 -17.47
CA PRO A 189 -3.64 -2.11 -18.04
C PRO A 189 -3.75 -0.63 -17.66
N GLU A 190 -2.62 0.05 -17.58
CA GLU A 190 -2.61 1.49 -17.37
C GLU A 190 -3.31 2.24 -18.50
N LEU A 191 -3.96 3.37 -18.17
CA LEU A 191 -4.57 4.26 -19.18
C LEU A 191 -3.53 4.81 -20.15
N LEU A 192 -2.35 5.11 -19.61
CA LEU A 192 -1.18 5.55 -20.37
C LEU A 192 -0.02 4.60 -20.01
N PRO A 193 0.30 3.62 -20.87
CA PRO A 193 1.40 2.70 -20.65
C PRO A 193 2.71 3.42 -20.38
N GLY A 194 3.47 2.94 -19.37
CA GLY A 194 4.74 3.55 -19.00
C GLY A 194 4.71 4.56 -17.84
N MET A 195 3.52 5.04 -17.42
CA MET A 195 3.41 5.99 -16.31
C MET A 195 4.02 5.49 -14.98
N GLN A 196 3.86 4.21 -14.67
CA GLN A 196 4.30 3.59 -13.41
C GLN A 196 5.64 2.86 -13.53
N THR A 197 6.26 2.93 -14.69
CA THR A 197 7.52 2.27 -15.01
C THR A 197 8.65 3.29 -15.17
N VAL A 198 9.82 2.83 -15.56
CA VAL A 198 11.02 3.66 -15.76
C VAL A 198 10.75 4.94 -16.56
N PRO A 199 10.06 4.93 -17.74
CA PRO A 199 9.77 6.14 -18.48
C PRO A 199 9.03 7.23 -17.69
N GLY A 200 8.11 6.83 -16.79
CA GLY A 200 7.35 7.76 -15.95
C GLY A 200 8.14 8.39 -14.80
N PHE A 201 9.29 7.84 -14.45
CA PHE A 201 10.16 8.38 -13.41
C PHE A 201 11.24 9.35 -13.94
N TYR A 202 11.23 9.67 -15.24
CA TYR A 202 12.10 10.71 -15.80
C TYR A 202 11.48 12.10 -15.84
N ASP A 203 10.18 12.23 -15.57
CA ASP A 203 9.47 13.50 -15.45
C ASP A 203 9.11 13.77 -13.98
N ASP A 204 9.45 14.97 -13.48
CA ASP A 204 9.23 15.33 -12.08
C ASP A 204 7.74 15.42 -11.73
N TYR A 205 6.94 16.09 -12.59
CA TYR A 205 5.49 16.19 -12.39
C TYR A 205 4.86 14.79 -12.34
N LEU A 206 5.21 13.93 -13.29
CA LEU A 206 4.65 12.60 -13.38
C LEU A 206 5.09 11.71 -12.21
N THR A 207 6.35 11.85 -11.74
CA THR A 207 6.82 11.16 -10.53
C THR A 207 5.99 11.56 -9.31
N ARG A 208 5.71 12.88 -9.12
CA ARG A 208 4.87 13.37 -8.01
C ARG A 208 3.41 12.98 -8.17
N HIS A 209 2.88 12.98 -9.39
CA HIS A 209 1.55 12.48 -9.67
C HIS A 209 1.40 10.98 -9.38
N ASN A 210 2.42 10.18 -9.68
CA ASN A 210 2.45 8.77 -9.31
C ASN A 210 2.50 8.60 -7.77
N GLU A 211 3.27 9.42 -7.04
CA GLU A 211 3.29 9.44 -5.58
C GLU A 211 1.94 9.86 -4.99
N GLN A 212 1.24 10.84 -5.58
CA GLN A 212 -0.13 11.21 -5.22
C GLN A 212 -1.07 10.00 -5.32
N ARG A 213 -1.07 9.29 -6.45
CA ARG A 213 -1.91 8.10 -6.67
C ARG A 213 -1.57 6.96 -5.72
N TYR A 214 -0.29 6.79 -5.42
CA TYR A 214 0.17 5.84 -4.42
C TYR A 214 -0.37 6.16 -3.03
N LEU A 215 -0.30 7.42 -2.59
CA LEU A 215 -0.83 7.85 -1.29
C LEU A 215 -2.34 7.64 -1.21
N LEU A 216 -3.09 7.94 -2.27
CA LEU A 216 -4.53 7.66 -2.34
C LEU A 216 -4.80 6.15 -2.16
N GLN A 217 -4.03 5.29 -2.83
CA GLN A 217 -4.15 3.84 -2.66
C GLN A 217 -3.75 3.38 -1.25
N LEU A 218 -2.76 4.00 -0.63
CA LEU A 218 -2.39 3.72 0.75
C LEU A 218 -3.53 4.06 1.72
N GLY A 219 -4.32 5.10 1.44
CA GLY A 219 -5.57 5.37 2.18
C GLY A 219 -6.58 4.21 2.10
N SER A 220 -6.68 3.55 0.95
CA SER A 220 -7.48 2.31 0.84
C SER A 220 -6.92 1.16 1.68
N VAL A 221 -5.59 1.04 1.78
CA VAL A 221 -4.93 0.05 2.65
C VAL A 221 -5.21 0.34 4.12
N ASP A 222 -5.13 1.61 4.54
CA ASP A 222 -5.50 2.04 5.89
C ASP A 222 -6.94 1.64 6.22
N ARG A 223 -7.88 1.86 5.30
CA ARG A 223 -9.26 1.42 5.46
C ARG A 223 -9.41 -0.10 5.59
N LEU A 224 -8.64 -0.89 4.82
CA LEU A 224 -8.64 -2.36 4.94
C LEU A 224 -8.07 -2.81 6.29
N LEU A 225 -7.04 -2.14 6.82
CA LEU A 225 -6.53 -2.37 8.17
C LEU A 225 -7.61 -2.09 9.22
N GLY A 226 -8.33 -0.99 9.11
CA GLY A 226 -9.45 -0.68 10.00
C GLY A 226 -10.53 -1.77 9.98
N ARG A 227 -10.87 -2.31 8.80
CA ARG A 227 -11.80 -3.44 8.67
C ARG A 227 -11.28 -4.72 9.30
N LEU A 228 -9.98 -4.99 9.24
CA LEU A 228 -9.33 -6.12 9.92
C LEU A 228 -9.48 -6.00 11.43
N VAL A 229 -9.13 -4.82 11.98
CA VAL A 229 -9.25 -4.55 13.42
C VAL A 229 -10.70 -4.62 13.87
N ALA A 230 -11.63 -4.02 13.13
CA ALA A 230 -13.06 -4.08 13.42
C ALA A 230 -13.57 -5.53 13.40
N ARG A 231 -13.10 -6.36 12.45
CA ARG A 231 -13.45 -7.78 12.41
C ARG A 231 -12.97 -8.54 13.64
N LEU A 232 -11.75 -8.32 14.08
CA LEU A 232 -11.21 -8.93 15.29
C LEU A 232 -11.98 -8.50 16.54
N LYS A 233 -12.34 -7.22 16.64
CA LYS A 233 -13.14 -6.67 17.76
C LYS A 233 -14.56 -7.26 17.76
N SER A 234 -15.24 -7.29 16.62
CA SER A 234 -16.60 -7.85 16.50
C SER A 234 -16.69 -9.35 16.79
N GLN A 235 -15.57 -10.06 16.68
CA GLN A 235 -15.47 -11.49 17.03
C GLN A 235 -14.97 -11.73 18.46
N GLY A 236 -14.77 -10.68 19.28
CA GLY A 236 -14.23 -10.78 20.64
C GLY A 236 -12.80 -11.33 20.69
N MET A 237 -12.03 -11.19 19.60
CA MET A 237 -10.69 -11.79 19.45
C MET A 237 -9.55 -10.78 19.60
N TYR A 238 -9.84 -9.48 19.48
CA TYR A 238 -8.81 -8.43 19.34
C TYR A 238 -7.80 -8.43 20.49
N ASP A 239 -8.28 -8.51 21.73
CA ASP A 239 -7.42 -8.40 22.91
C ASP A 239 -6.46 -9.60 23.02
N ASP A 240 -6.94 -10.79 22.72
CA ASP A 240 -6.16 -12.04 22.84
C ASP A 240 -5.36 -12.38 21.56
N THR A 241 -5.34 -11.49 20.56
CA THR A 241 -4.64 -11.72 19.29
C THR A 241 -3.30 -10.96 19.25
N LEU A 242 -2.23 -11.66 18.89
CA LEU A 242 -1.02 -11.04 18.37
C LEU A 242 -1.30 -10.51 16.97
N ILE A 243 -1.12 -9.20 16.76
CA ILE A 243 -1.25 -8.60 15.43
C ILE A 243 0.11 -8.04 15.02
N VAL A 244 0.61 -8.49 13.87
CA VAL A 244 1.83 -7.96 13.26
C VAL A 244 1.47 -7.41 11.88
N VAL A 245 1.81 -6.15 11.64
CA VAL A 245 1.65 -5.49 10.33
C VAL A 245 3.00 -4.96 9.90
N THR A 246 3.45 -5.37 8.72
CA THR A 246 4.71 -4.95 8.13
C THR A 246 4.60 -4.87 6.61
N ALA A 247 5.70 -4.52 5.93
CA ALA A 247 5.83 -4.64 4.49
C ALA A 247 7.09 -5.42 4.13
N ASP A 248 7.15 -5.89 2.90
CA ASP A 248 8.30 -6.60 2.37
C ASP A 248 9.46 -5.64 2.08
N HIS A 249 9.21 -4.53 1.38
CA HIS A 249 10.17 -3.46 1.11
C HIS A 249 9.45 -2.15 0.76
N GLY A 250 10.22 -1.06 0.70
CA GLY A 250 9.79 0.21 0.13
C GLY A 250 10.17 0.35 -1.34
N PHE A 251 10.13 1.57 -1.84
CA PHE A 251 10.70 1.97 -3.13
C PHE A 251 10.96 3.48 -3.16
N ALA A 252 11.74 3.94 -4.16
CA ALA A 252 12.19 5.32 -4.23
C ALA A 252 11.33 6.16 -5.21
N TRP A 253 11.02 7.40 -4.79
CA TRP A 253 10.38 8.44 -5.60
C TRP A 253 11.41 9.42 -6.16
N GLN A 254 12.46 8.90 -6.81
CA GLN A 254 13.53 9.71 -7.38
C GLN A 254 13.30 9.90 -8.87
N VAL A 255 13.51 11.14 -9.34
CA VAL A 255 13.46 11.48 -10.76
C VAL A 255 14.75 11.02 -11.43
N GLY A 256 14.64 10.51 -12.65
CA GLY A 256 15.79 10.14 -13.48
C GLY A 256 16.40 8.78 -13.16
N VAL A 257 15.80 7.97 -12.29
CA VAL A 257 16.30 6.63 -11.96
C VAL A 257 15.78 5.55 -12.91
N GLU A 258 16.64 4.59 -13.25
CA GLU A 258 16.25 3.48 -14.13
C GLU A 258 15.36 2.46 -13.43
N THR A 259 15.44 2.36 -12.11
CA THR A 259 14.60 1.46 -11.34
C THR A 259 14.27 2.03 -9.97
N ARG A 260 12.99 1.99 -9.63
CA ARG A 260 12.51 2.43 -8.32
C ARG A 260 12.82 1.45 -7.17
N ARG A 261 13.40 0.28 -7.45
CA ARG A 261 13.53 -0.84 -6.49
C ARG A 261 14.93 -1.41 -6.34
N SER A 262 15.95 -0.87 -6.94
CA SER A 262 17.32 -1.36 -6.72
C SER A 262 18.01 -0.51 -5.68
N VAL A 263 18.23 -1.10 -4.48
CA VAL A 263 18.89 -0.42 -3.38
C VAL A 263 20.35 -0.08 -3.73
N ASN A 264 20.73 1.15 -3.42
CA ASN A 264 22.08 1.66 -3.54
C ASN A 264 22.31 2.74 -2.46
N PRO A 265 23.56 3.26 -2.31
CA PRO A 265 23.85 4.28 -1.29
C PRO A 265 23.06 5.59 -1.43
N SER A 266 22.47 5.91 -2.59
CA SER A 266 21.74 7.16 -2.82
C SER A 266 20.22 7.06 -2.58
N ASN A 267 19.66 5.86 -2.39
CA ASN A 267 18.22 5.65 -2.24
C ASN A 267 17.82 4.76 -1.06
N VAL A 268 18.78 4.32 -0.25
CA VAL A 268 18.55 3.41 0.87
C VAL A 268 17.53 3.94 1.89
N GLU A 269 17.44 5.26 2.05
CA GLU A 269 16.47 5.94 2.93
C GLU A 269 15.04 5.96 2.41
N GLU A 270 14.82 5.71 1.14
CA GLU A 270 13.49 5.58 0.55
C GLU A 270 13.07 4.11 0.43
N LEU A 271 14.00 3.23 0.08
CA LEU A 271 13.77 1.80 -0.09
C LEU A 271 13.74 1.01 1.22
N GLY A 272 14.61 1.41 2.15
CA GLY A 272 14.81 0.68 3.39
C GLY A 272 13.63 0.72 4.36
N PRO A 273 13.05 1.88 4.67
CA PRO A 273 12.01 1.99 5.69
C PRO A 273 10.78 1.15 5.36
N VAL A 274 10.28 0.39 6.34
CA VAL A 274 9.01 -0.34 6.26
C VAL A 274 8.19 -0.11 7.52
N PRO A 275 6.85 -0.17 7.49
CA PRO A 275 6.07 -0.15 8.72
C PRO A 275 6.34 -1.44 9.51
N LEU A 276 6.36 -1.35 10.83
CA LEU A 276 6.32 -2.52 11.71
C LEU A 276 5.53 -2.19 12.97
N PHE A 277 4.36 -2.80 13.08
CA PHE A 277 3.49 -2.74 14.25
C PHE A 277 3.38 -4.12 14.85
N VAL A 278 3.56 -4.22 16.16
CA VAL A 278 3.40 -5.46 16.92
C VAL A 278 2.47 -5.18 18.10
N LYS A 279 1.22 -5.60 18.00
CA LYS A 279 0.28 -5.61 19.11
C LYS A 279 0.34 -6.96 19.78
N ALA A 280 0.95 -7.04 20.94
CA ALA A 280 0.96 -8.26 21.74
C ALA A 280 -0.45 -8.59 22.29
N PRO A 281 -0.77 -9.86 22.58
CA PRO A 281 -1.98 -10.21 23.30
C PRO A 281 -2.12 -9.39 24.59
N ARG A 282 -3.33 -8.87 24.85
CA ARG A 282 -3.67 -8.01 26.00
C ARG A 282 -2.94 -6.67 26.06
N GLN A 283 -2.21 -6.28 25.03
CA GLN A 283 -1.64 -4.94 24.94
C GLN A 283 -2.74 -3.94 24.61
N THR A 284 -2.90 -2.91 25.47
CA THR A 284 -3.91 -1.84 25.37
C THR A 284 -3.28 -0.47 25.34
N ARG A 285 -1.94 -0.38 25.41
CA ARG A 285 -1.21 0.91 25.38
C ARG A 285 -0.16 0.88 24.28
N GLY A 286 -0.20 1.89 23.43
CA GLY A 286 0.79 2.10 22.38
C GLY A 286 2.17 2.42 22.94
N ARG A 287 3.18 1.99 22.19
CA ARG A 287 4.59 2.31 22.44
C ARG A 287 5.25 2.64 21.12
N VAL A 288 6.08 3.67 21.09
CA VAL A 288 6.95 3.96 19.96
C VAL A 288 8.35 3.46 20.29
N SER A 289 8.95 2.69 19.40
CA SER A 289 10.31 2.19 19.50
C SER A 289 11.15 2.70 18.35
N ASP A 290 12.31 3.31 18.65
CA ASP A 290 13.29 3.73 17.66
C ASP A 290 14.35 2.65 17.34
N ALA A 291 14.17 1.44 17.88
CA ALA A 291 15.05 0.32 17.58
C ALA A 291 15.05 -0.01 16.09
N LEU A 292 16.23 -0.32 15.55
CA LEU A 292 16.43 -0.70 14.16
C LEU A 292 16.00 -2.16 13.94
N ALA A 293 14.69 -2.42 14.02
CA ALA A 293 14.14 -3.75 13.70
C ALA A 293 14.21 -3.99 12.19
N ARG A 294 14.65 -5.20 11.80
CA ARG A 294 14.66 -5.63 10.40
C ARG A 294 13.47 -6.52 10.09
N THR A 295 13.09 -6.63 8.85
CA THR A 295 12.07 -7.60 8.44
C THR A 295 12.45 -9.06 8.78
N LEU A 296 13.74 -9.38 8.86
CA LEU A 296 14.25 -10.65 9.40
C LEU A 296 13.84 -10.91 10.86
N ASP A 297 13.56 -9.87 11.62
CA ASP A 297 13.25 -9.97 13.04
C ASP A 297 11.77 -10.32 13.29
N VAL A 298 10.93 -10.31 12.25
CA VAL A 298 9.46 -10.53 12.38
C VAL A 298 9.15 -11.92 12.88
N THR A 299 9.67 -12.97 12.25
CA THR A 299 9.45 -14.36 12.69
C THR A 299 9.99 -14.62 14.08
N PRO A 300 11.22 -14.24 14.46
CA PRO A 300 11.68 -14.34 15.84
C PRO A 300 10.82 -13.56 16.84
N THR A 301 10.27 -12.42 16.45
CA THR A 301 9.37 -11.61 17.30
C THR A 301 8.04 -12.34 17.55
N ILE A 302 7.44 -12.91 16.50
CA ILE A 302 6.20 -13.70 16.63
C ILE A 302 6.45 -14.90 17.57
N ALA A 303 7.56 -15.61 17.36
CA ALA A 303 7.94 -16.77 18.17
C ALA A 303 8.15 -16.41 19.65
N ASP A 304 8.82 -15.28 19.91
CA ASP A 304 9.07 -14.75 21.26
C ASP A 304 7.76 -14.39 21.97
N VAL A 305 6.91 -13.58 21.34
CA VAL A 305 5.63 -13.14 21.92
C VAL A 305 4.66 -14.28 22.17
N LEU A 306 4.65 -15.30 21.30
CA LEU A 306 3.79 -16.49 21.46
C LEU A 306 4.42 -17.59 22.33
N ASN A 307 5.66 -17.40 22.78
CA ASN A 307 6.45 -18.40 23.50
C ASN A 307 6.50 -19.74 22.74
N VAL A 308 6.90 -19.69 21.46
CA VAL A 308 7.00 -20.86 20.57
C VAL A 308 8.43 -21.00 20.06
N PRO A 309 9.12 -22.10 20.33
CA PRO A 309 10.45 -22.34 19.76
C PRO A 309 10.35 -22.54 18.25
N LEU A 310 11.24 -21.91 17.51
CA LEU A 310 11.30 -22.03 16.04
C LEU A 310 11.77 -23.43 15.59
N GLY A 311 12.62 -24.10 16.39
CA GLY A 311 13.21 -25.39 16.03
C GLY A 311 14.35 -25.30 15.00
N TYR A 312 14.82 -24.07 14.74
CA TYR A 312 16.00 -23.74 13.93
C TYR A 312 16.56 -22.38 14.38
N ARG A 313 17.76 -22.05 13.94
CA ARG A 313 18.42 -20.78 14.29
C ARG A 313 18.20 -19.75 13.19
N PRO A 314 17.38 -18.71 13.39
CA PRO A 314 17.24 -17.60 12.45
C PRO A 314 18.44 -16.63 12.55
N ASP A 315 18.68 -15.86 11.48
CA ASP A 315 19.63 -14.74 11.48
C ASP A 315 19.02 -13.50 12.17
N GLY A 316 17.70 -13.40 12.15
CA GLY A 316 16.95 -12.36 12.87
C GLY A 316 16.94 -12.59 14.39
N ARG A 317 16.50 -11.58 15.13
CA ARG A 317 16.30 -11.59 16.59
C ARG A 317 14.95 -10.95 16.90
N SER A 318 14.33 -11.32 18.02
CA SER A 318 13.10 -10.60 18.45
C SER A 318 13.33 -9.10 18.49
N ALA A 319 12.41 -8.33 17.88
CA ALA A 319 12.46 -6.87 17.86
C ALA A 319 12.48 -6.27 19.28
N PHE A 320 12.03 -7.02 20.28
CA PHE A 320 12.09 -6.65 21.70
C PHE A 320 13.42 -6.94 22.38
N SER A 321 14.35 -7.63 21.72
CA SER A 321 15.62 -8.06 22.30
C SER A 321 16.59 -6.88 22.54
N ARG A 322 17.54 -7.07 23.48
CA ARG A 322 18.64 -6.13 23.69
C ARG A 322 19.48 -5.94 22.42
N ALA A 323 19.73 -7.02 21.68
CA ALA A 323 20.54 -7.03 20.47
C ALA A 323 19.96 -6.08 19.40
N VAL A 324 18.63 -6.07 19.21
CA VAL A 324 17.96 -5.16 18.25
C VAL A 324 18.01 -3.72 18.74
N ARG A 325 17.78 -3.47 20.02
CA ARG A 325 17.91 -2.12 20.61
C ARG A 325 19.34 -1.55 20.53
N ALA A 326 20.33 -2.44 20.51
CA ALA A 326 21.75 -2.05 20.42
C ALA A 326 22.23 -1.77 18.99
N ARG A 327 21.45 -2.08 17.94
CA ARG A 327 21.86 -1.80 16.54
C ARG A 327 22.08 -0.32 16.30
N ARG A 328 23.15 0.00 15.60
CA ARG A 328 23.53 1.38 15.23
C ARG A 328 23.74 1.55 13.74
N GLU A 329 23.52 0.49 12.96
CA GLU A 329 23.71 0.46 11.53
C GLU A 329 22.52 -0.21 10.84
N VAL A 330 22.10 0.37 9.72
CA VAL A 330 21.17 -0.21 8.76
C VAL A 330 21.97 -0.89 7.67
N SER A 331 21.58 -2.11 7.30
CA SER A 331 22.26 -2.90 6.28
C SER A 331 21.25 -3.58 5.36
N LEU A 332 21.36 -3.33 4.05
CA LEU A 332 20.51 -3.93 3.02
C LEU A 332 21.40 -4.61 1.97
N THR A 333 21.06 -5.84 1.64
CA THR A 333 21.73 -6.56 0.53
C THR A 333 21.22 -6.01 -0.80
N THR A 334 22.14 -5.70 -1.72
CA THR A 334 21.78 -5.24 -3.08
C THR A 334 21.07 -6.35 -3.86
N ARG A 335 20.25 -5.94 -4.83
CA ARG A 335 19.42 -6.86 -5.62
C ARG A 335 20.19 -7.94 -6.34
N ASP A 336 21.38 -7.64 -6.80
CA ASP A 336 22.30 -8.55 -7.48
C ASP A 336 23.18 -9.38 -6.54
N PHE A 337 23.04 -9.15 -5.21
CA PHE A 337 23.89 -9.74 -4.17
C PHE A 337 25.37 -9.40 -4.30
N SER A 338 25.74 -8.34 -5.02
CA SER A 338 27.15 -7.94 -5.18
C SER A 338 27.70 -7.26 -3.93
N SER A 339 26.84 -6.60 -3.16
CA SER A 339 27.26 -5.83 -1.98
C SER A 339 26.16 -5.70 -0.92
N ILE A 340 26.53 -5.12 0.20
CA ILE A 340 25.61 -4.72 1.27
C ILE A 340 25.76 -3.21 1.47
N VAL A 341 24.68 -2.47 1.22
CA VAL A 341 24.63 -1.05 1.55
C VAL A 341 24.54 -0.90 3.06
N ARG A 342 25.49 -0.17 3.65
CA ARG A 342 25.58 0.10 5.08
C ARG A 342 25.51 1.59 5.36
N ILE A 343 24.75 1.98 6.36
CA ILE A 343 24.60 3.38 6.77
C ILE A 343 24.40 3.45 8.29
N SER A 344 25.06 4.36 8.97
CA SER A 344 24.84 4.58 10.41
C SER A 344 23.40 5.05 10.67
N SER A 345 22.85 4.67 11.82
CA SER A 345 21.49 5.03 12.23
C SER A 345 21.25 6.55 12.20
N ALA A 346 22.21 7.33 12.65
CA ALA A 346 22.10 8.79 12.68
C ALA A 346 22.01 9.39 11.27
N ARG A 347 22.90 8.95 10.34
CA ARG A 347 22.89 9.41 8.94
C ARG A 347 21.63 8.98 8.21
N TRP A 348 21.20 7.74 8.42
CA TRP A 348 19.97 7.19 7.83
C TRP A 348 18.73 7.98 8.29
N GLU A 349 18.64 8.26 9.59
CA GLU A 349 17.53 9.05 10.13
C GLU A 349 17.51 10.49 9.58
N ALA A 350 18.68 11.15 9.48
CA ALA A 350 18.77 12.47 8.90
C ALA A 350 18.28 12.51 7.44
N ARG A 351 18.67 11.51 6.63
CA ARG A 351 18.25 11.38 5.22
C ARG A 351 16.75 11.10 5.11
N ARG A 352 16.21 10.18 5.90
CA ARG A 352 14.76 9.90 5.97
C ARG A 352 13.95 11.16 6.31
N ARG A 353 14.41 11.94 7.28
CA ARG A 353 13.76 13.22 7.61
C ARG A 353 13.73 14.18 6.42
N ALA A 354 14.77 14.19 5.60
CA ALA A 354 14.80 15.01 4.38
C ALA A 354 13.77 14.53 3.34
N VAL A 355 13.64 13.21 3.15
CA VAL A 355 12.62 12.61 2.28
C VAL A 355 11.21 12.97 2.76
N VAL A 356 10.92 12.79 4.04
CA VAL A 356 9.60 13.15 4.62
C VAL A 356 9.30 14.63 4.44
N ARG A 357 10.25 15.54 4.76
CA ARG A 357 10.04 16.98 4.56
C ARG A 357 9.81 17.35 3.09
N ARG A 358 10.53 16.71 2.14
CA ARG A 358 10.32 16.92 0.70
C ARG A 358 8.88 16.54 0.32
N ARG A 359 8.42 15.34 0.69
CA ARG A 359 7.07 14.88 0.40
C ARG A 359 6.00 15.79 1.00
N LEU A 360 6.15 16.20 2.26
CA LEU A 360 5.18 17.07 2.94
C LEU A 360 5.08 18.45 2.30
N ARG A 361 6.21 19.01 1.82
CA ARG A 361 6.18 20.28 1.08
C ARG A 361 5.47 20.14 -0.28
N GLN A 362 5.61 19.00 -0.94
CA GLN A 362 5.07 18.76 -2.28
C GLN A 362 3.61 18.27 -2.27
N LEU A 363 3.23 17.45 -1.30
CA LEU A 363 1.96 16.72 -1.29
C LEU A 363 1.12 17.00 -0.02
N GLY A 364 1.58 17.91 0.84
CA GLY A 364 0.88 18.26 2.07
C GLY A 364 0.75 17.13 3.09
N ALA A 365 -0.05 17.37 4.13
CA ALA A 365 -0.39 16.43 5.20
C ALA A 365 -1.82 16.71 5.69
N GLY A 366 -2.35 15.83 6.54
CA GLY A 366 -3.64 15.99 7.20
C GLY A 366 -4.79 15.40 6.40
N ASP A 367 -5.50 16.20 5.63
CA ASP A 367 -6.65 15.72 4.86
C ASP A 367 -6.28 15.18 3.46
N TRP A 368 -7.27 14.60 2.80
CA TRP A 368 -7.13 14.13 1.42
C TRP A 368 -7.33 15.26 0.41
N ALA A 369 -8.03 16.34 0.76
CA ALA A 369 -8.30 17.46 -0.14
C ALA A 369 -7.00 18.15 -0.54
N SER A 370 -6.10 18.37 0.42
CA SER A 370 -4.78 18.97 0.16
C SER A 370 -3.95 18.15 -0.84
N LEU A 371 -4.14 16.84 -0.90
CA LEU A 371 -3.43 15.99 -1.85
C LEU A 371 -3.89 16.22 -3.30
N TYR A 372 -5.16 16.53 -3.51
CA TYR A 372 -5.70 16.83 -4.85
C TYR A 372 -5.31 18.25 -5.34
N THR A 373 -5.09 19.17 -4.42
CA THR A 373 -4.76 20.57 -4.74
C THR A 373 -3.25 20.86 -4.72
N SER A 374 -2.40 19.89 -4.39
CA SER A 374 -0.97 20.12 -4.18
C SER A 374 -0.13 20.10 -5.46
N LEU A 375 -0.62 19.50 -6.54
CA LEU A 375 0.13 19.32 -7.79
C LEU A 375 -0.34 20.29 -8.89
N GLY A 376 0.58 20.57 -9.80
CA GLY A 376 0.33 21.43 -10.95
C GLY A 376 0.53 22.93 -10.67
N PRO A 377 0.68 23.71 -11.73
CA PRO A 377 0.66 25.17 -11.70
C PRO A 377 -0.78 25.70 -11.63
N ASN A 378 -0.95 27.00 -11.42
CA ASN A 378 -2.25 27.70 -11.46
C ASN A 378 -3.28 27.14 -10.46
N ARG A 379 -2.85 26.79 -9.24
CA ARG A 379 -3.71 26.20 -8.20
C ARG A 379 -4.81 27.14 -7.73
N GLU A 380 -4.63 28.42 -7.88
CA GLU A 380 -5.60 29.47 -7.59
C GLU A 380 -6.88 29.36 -8.45
N LEU A 381 -6.82 28.65 -9.57
CA LEU A 381 -7.98 28.38 -10.41
C LEU A 381 -8.92 27.33 -9.83
N ILE A 382 -8.44 26.49 -8.91
CA ILE A 382 -9.25 25.39 -8.35
C ILE A 382 -10.46 25.98 -7.60
N GLY A 383 -11.64 25.48 -7.96
CA GLY A 383 -12.91 25.94 -7.42
C GLY A 383 -13.53 27.12 -8.17
N GLN A 384 -12.84 27.72 -9.15
CA GLN A 384 -13.41 28.77 -10.01
C GLN A 384 -14.26 28.13 -11.12
N ASP A 385 -15.14 28.93 -11.69
CA ASP A 385 -15.93 28.52 -12.85
C ASP A 385 -15.04 28.40 -14.10
N ALA A 386 -15.28 27.38 -14.88
CA ALA A 386 -14.54 27.14 -16.11
C ALA A 386 -15.11 28.06 -17.22
N ALA A 387 -14.42 29.15 -17.49
CA ALA A 387 -14.74 30.04 -18.60
C ALA A 387 -13.69 29.88 -19.71
N ALA A 388 -13.93 28.94 -20.66
CA ALA A 388 -13.07 28.85 -21.84
C ALA A 388 -13.25 30.06 -22.71
N THR A 389 -12.16 30.81 -22.97
CA THR A 389 -12.19 32.02 -23.81
C THR A 389 -12.31 31.67 -25.29
N ARG A 390 -11.84 30.51 -25.71
CA ARG A 390 -11.89 30.01 -27.09
C ARG A 390 -11.64 28.49 -27.14
N SER A 391 -11.99 27.85 -28.24
CA SER A 391 -11.53 26.51 -28.59
C SER A 391 -10.14 26.57 -29.22
N ALA A 392 -9.31 25.57 -28.95
CA ALA A 392 -7.99 25.50 -29.55
C ALA A 392 -8.06 25.30 -31.05
N GLN A 393 -7.26 26.06 -31.80
CA GLN A 393 -7.07 25.85 -33.23
C GLN A 393 -5.89 24.88 -33.44
N GLY A 394 -6.15 23.77 -34.14
CA GLY A 394 -5.10 22.78 -34.48
C GLY A 394 -4.60 21.92 -33.34
N THR A 395 -5.02 22.12 -32.08
CA THR A 395 -4.66 21.30 -30.94
C THR A 395 -5.90 20.67 -30.32
N ARG A 396 -5.87 19.36 -30.09
CA ARG A 396 -6.99 18.62 -29.48
C ARG A 396 -6.47 17.61 -28.46
N ALA A 397 -7.21 17.43 -27.37
CA ALA A 397 -6.97 16.35 -26.44
C ALA A 397 -8.00 15.22 -26.60
N THR A 398 -7.61 14.02 -26.25
CA THR A 398 -8.53 12.89 -26.04
C THR A 398 -8.73 12.69 -24.55
N ILE A 399 -9.92 12.26 -24.12
CA ILE A 399 -10.20 11.88 -22.74
C ILE A 399 -10.38 10.36 -22.68
N SER A 400 -9.48 9.67 -21.98
CA SER A 400 -9.61 8.25 -21.76
C SER A 400 -10.84 7.94 -20.91
N LEU A 401 -11.56 6.86 -21.21
CA LEU A 401 -12.78 6.49 -20.52
C LEU A 401 -13.91 7.54 -20.59
N ALA A 402 -13.94 8.40 -21.63
CA ALA A 402 -14.93 9.46 -21.78
C ALA A 402 -16.38 8.97 -21.58
N ARG A 403 -16.71 7.77 -22.08
CA ARG A 403 -18.05 7.17 -21.92
C ARG A 403 -18.44 6.92 -20.46
N SER A 404 -17.47 6.77 -19.52
CA SER A 404 -17.78 6.54 -18.13
C SER A 404 -18.37 7.76 -17.41
N PHE A 405 -18.19 8.96 -17.96
CA PHE A 405 -18.76 10.19 -17.39
C PHE A 405 -20.25 10.36 -17.71
N ALA A 406 -20.77 9.69 -18.74
CA ALA A 406 -22.20 9.76 -19.10
C ALA A 406 -23.12 9.11 -18.06
N GLY A 407 -22.61 8.21 -17.21
CA GLY A 407 -23.41 7.48 -16.24
C GLY A 407 -22.59 7.03 -15.04
N VAL A 408 -22.01 7.95 -14.29
CA VAL A 408 -21.28 7.65 -13.05
C VAL A 408 -22.24 7.05 -12.03
N ARG A 409 -21.83 5.98 -11.38
CA ARG A 409 -22.53 5.36 -10.25
C ARG A 409 -21.55 5.11 -9.12
N ARG A 410 -21.54 5.98 -8.13
CA ARG A 410 -20.60 5.89 -6.99
C ARG A 410 -20.75 4.59 -6.20
N SER A 411 -21.94 4.01 -6.18
CA SER A 411 -22.22 2.70 -5.56
C SER A 411 -21.57 1.53 -6.30
N SER A 412 -21.17 1.68 -7.56
CA SER A 412 -20.52 0.61 -8.35
C SER A 412 -19.12 0.23 -7.87
N GLY A 413 -18.55 0.95 -6.91
CA GLY A 413 -17.18 0.76 -6.44
C GLY A 413 -16.12 1.39 -7.37
N MET A 414 -16.53 2.19 -8.37
CA MET A 414 -15.65 2.95 -9.24
C MET A 414 -16.19 4.37 -9.45
N VAL A 415 -15.30 5.36 -9.36
CA VAL A 415 -15.57 6.76 -9.71
C VAL A 415 -14.39 7.20 -10.60
N PRO A 416 -14.64 7.63 -11.86
CA PRO A 416 -13.56 7.88 -12.83
C PRO A 416 -12.79 9.18 -12.53
N CYS A 417 -12.09 9.22 -11.40
CA CYS A 417 -11.38 10.40 -10.90
C CYS A 417 -10.01 10.63 -11.56
N GLN A 418 -9.48 9.69 -12.31
CA GLN A 418 -8.24 9.86 -13.06
C GLN A 418 -8.57 10.35 -14.45
N ILE A 419 -8.43 11.64 -14.70
CA ILE A 419 -8.65 12.26 -16.01
C ILE A 419 -7.32 12.19 -16.77
N ALA A 420 -7.28 11.39 -17.83
CA ALA A 420 -6.05 11.13 -18.56
C ALA A 420 -6.33 11.01 -20.06
N GLY A 421 -5.33 11.26 -20.86
CA GLY A 421 -5.43 11.17 -22.31
C GLY A 421 -4.18 11.65 -23.03
N ARG A 422 -4.31 11.86 -24.33
CA ARG A 422 -3.24 12.33 -25.22
C ARG A 422 -3.61 13.67 -25.80
N ILE A 423 -2.59 14.49 -26.09
CA ILE A 423 -2.74 15.77 -26.76
C ILE A 423 -2.12 15.64 -28.15
N GLN A 424 -2.87 16.00 -29.18
CA GLN A 424 -2.46 16.02 -30.56
C GLN A 424 -2.56 17.47 -31.06
N GLY A 425 -1.58 17.89 -31.86
CA GLY A 425 -1.58 19.24 -32.43
C GLY A 425 -0.23 19.60 -33.02
N SER A 426 -0.19 20.72 -33.73
CA SER A 426 1.01 21.29 -34.31
C SER A 426 1.81 22.04 -33.24
N GLY A 427 3.10 21.89 -33.26
CA GLY A 427 4.08 22.58 -32.40
C GLY A 427 5.04 21.64 -31.70
N PRO A 428 6.15 22.13 -31.19
CA PRO A 428 7.10 21.32 -30.47
C PRO A 428 6.49 20.75 -29.20
N PRO A 429 6.79 19.50 -28.85
CA PRO A 429 6.33 18.91 -27.61
C PRO A 429 6.83 19.72 -26.42
N ARG A 430 5.93 20.32 -25.68
CA ARG A 430 6.22 21.06 -24.44
C ARG A 430 5.21 20.65 -23.37
N GLY A 431 5.62 20.72 -22.11
CA GLY A 431 4.67 20.56 -21.02
C GLY A 431 3.68 21.75 -21.02
N ARG A 432 2.39 21.47 -21.16
CA ARG A 432 1.30 22.46 -21.10
C ARG A 432 0.75 22.54 -19.69
N ASN A 433 0.40 23.71 -19.24
CA ASN A 433 -0.36 23.90 -18.02
C ASN A 433 -1.82 23.55 -18.30
N LEU A 434 -2.42 22.69 -17.47
CA LEU A 434 -3.77 22.20 -17.69
C LEU A 434 -4.65 22.48 -16.48
N ALA A 435 -5.92 22.87 -16.78
CA ALA A 435 -7.01 22.85 -15.81
C ALA A 435 -8.05 21.80 -16.24
N ILE A 436 -8.53 21.05 -15.27
CA ILE A 436 -9.58 20.05 -15.47
C ILE A 436 -10.85 20.55 -14.82
N ALA A 437 -11.84 20.85 -15.64
CA ALA A 437 -13.15 21.24 -15.15
C ALA A 437 -14.10 20.04 -15.12
N VAL A 438 -14.90 19.96 -14.07
CA VAL A 438 -15.95 18.97 -13.89
C VAL A 438 -17.25 19.72 -13.61
N ASN A 439 -18.27 19.51 -14.43
CA ASN A 439 -19.57 20.14 -14.33
C ASN A 439 -19.49 21.69 -14.26
N GLY A 440 -18.58 22.28 -15.06
CA GLY A 440 -18.41 23.71 -15.18
C GLY A 440 -17.50 24.35 -14.12
N ARG A 441 -16.93 23.60 -13.17
CA ARG A 441 -15.98 24.12 -12.16
C ARG A 441 -14.62 23.44 -12.29
N ILE A 442 -13.54 24.20 -12.13
CA ILE A 442 -12.17 23.67 -12.13
C ILE A 442 -11.97 22.81 -10.87
N ALA A 443 -11.87 21.51 -11.06
CA ALA A 443 -11.73 20.52 -10.00
C ALA A 443 -10.27 20.22 -9.66
N ALA A 444 -9.36 20.36 -10.63
CA ALA A 444 -7.93 20.16 -10.43
C ALA A 444 -7.12 20.85 -11.53
N VAL A 445 -5.85 21.05 -11.25
CA VAL A 445 -4.86 21.53 -12.23
C VAL A 445 -3.73 20.53 -12.37
N GLY A 446 -3.03 20.57 -13.49
CA GLY A 446 -1.97 19.63 -13.77
C GLY A 446 -1.06 20.11 -14.90
N ARG A 447 -0.29 19.16 -15.41
CA ARG A 447 0.65 19.41 -16.50
C ARG A 447 0.63 18.25 -17.49
N SER A 448 0.81 18.53 -18.77
CA SER A 448 1.13 17.50 -19.75
C SER A 448 2.59 17.09 -19.66
N PHE A 449 2.91 15.93 -20.19
CA PHE A 449 4.25 15.33 -20.14
C PHE A 449 4.50 14.44 -21.37
N HIS A 450 5.79 14.11 -21.55
CA HIS A 450 6.23 13.08 -22.48
C HIS A 450 6.87 11.96 -21.68
N LEU A 451 6.52 10.71 -21.99
CA LEU A 451 7.24 9.58 -21.44
C LEU A 451 8.61 9.46 -22.12
N LYS A 452 9.64 9.07 -21.39
CA LYS A 452 11.00 8.92 -21.94
C LYS A 452 10.95 7.97 -23.16
N GLY A 453 11.41 8.49 -24.30
CA GLY A 453 11.44 7.74 -25.58
C GLY A 453 10.13 7.80 -26.39
N GLU A 454 9.09 8.53 -25.93
CA GLU A 454 7.85 8.75 -26.67
C GLU A 454 7.74 10.20 -27.15
N SER A 455 7.25 10.37 -28.40
CA SER A 455 6.93 11.69 -28.95
C SER A 455 5.52 12.18 -28.64
N VAL A 456 4.68 11.31 -28.09
CA VAL A 456 3.28 11.62 -27.80
C VAL A 456 3.15 12.41 -26.52
N GLU A 457 2.59 13.61 -26.61
CA GLU A 457 2.21 14.40 -25.44
C GLU A 457 1.01 13.76 -24.73
N SER A 458 1.13 13.53 -23.45
CA SER A 458 0.13 12.86 -22.62
C SER A 458 -0.18 13.69 -21.38
N TYR A 459 -1.33 13.46 -20.77
CA TYR A 459 -1.68 14.06 -19.49
C TYR A 459 -2.40 13.09 -18.58
N SER A 460 -2.27 13.31 -17.28
CA SER A 460 -3.01 12.60 -16.23
C SER A 460 -3.14 13.51 -15.02
N VAL A 461 -4.37 13.70 -14.54
CA VAL A 461 -4.69 14.54 -13.39
C VAL A 461 -5.72 13.82 -12.54
N MET A 462 -5.55 13.84 -11.21
CA MET A 462 -6.55 13.33 -10.28
C MET A 462 -7.51 14.44 -9.89
N VAL A 463 -8.81 14.19 -10.01
CA VAL A 463 -9.86 15.06 -9.46
C VAL A 463 -10.45 14.43 -8.19
N PRO A 464 -10.95 15.23 -7.22
CA PRO A 464 -11.64 14.68 -6.05
C PRO A 464 -12.87 13.85 -6.42
N GLU A 465 -13.18 12.82 -5.62
CA GLU A 465 -14.35 11.96 -5.87
C GLU A 465 -15.68 12.72 -5.81
N ASP A 466 -15.77 13.76 -5.00
CA ASP A 466 -16.96 14.58 -4.79
C ASP A 466 -17.22 15.58 -5.92
N ALA A 467 -16.21 15.87 -6.74
CA ALA A 467 -16.41 16.64 -7.98
C ALA A 467 -17.31 15.90 -8.99
N LEU A 468 -17.36 14.56 -8.92
CA LEU A 468 -18.20 13.71 -9.77
C LEU A 468 -19.48 13.29 -9.02
N ARG A 469 -20.64 13.62 -9.59
CA ARG A 469 -21.97 13.23 -9.09
C ARG A 469 -22.48 11.95 -9.76
N ASP A 470 -23.46 11.28 -9.15
CA ASP A 470 -24.16 10.19 -9.83
C ASP A 470 -24.90 10.71 -11.06
N GLY A 471 -24.94 9.90 -12.13
CA GLY A 471 -25.51 10.29 -13.42
C GLY A 471 -24.46 10.91 -14.37
N ARG A 472 -24.92 11.82 -15.22
CA ARG A 472 -24.09 12.48 -16.23
C ARG A 472 -23.19 13.56 -15.60
N ASN A 473 -21.93 13.54 -16.01
CA ASN A 473 -20.94 14.57 -15.71
C ASN A 473 -20.31 15.07 -17.00
N THR A 474 -20.00 16.34 -17.07
CA THR A 474 -19.19 16.94 -18.13
C THR A 474 -17.78 17.15 -17.62
N VAL A 475 -16.81 16.68 -18.36
CA VAL A 475 -15.38 16.86 -18.07
C VAL A 475 -14.77 17.65 -19.21
N GLU A 476 -14.07 18.73 -18.89
CA GLU A 476 -13.36 19.57 -19.85
C GLU A 476 -11.88 19.62 -19.51
N VAL A 477 -11.05 19.54 -20.55
CA VAL A 477 -9.59 19.70 -20.47
C VAL A 477 -9.25 21.04 -21.10
N LEU A 478 -8.69 21.92 -20.30
CA LEU A 478 -8.36 23.29 -20.68
C LEU A 478 -6.84 23.48 -20.61
N GLU A 479 -6.24 24.08 -21.63
CA GLU A 479 -4.88 24.63 -21.53
C GLU A 479 -4.95 26.00 -20.87
N VAL A 480 -4.11 26.26 -19.90
CA VAL A 480 -3.91 27.57 -19.29
C VAL A 480 -2.70 28.21 -19.96
N THR A 481 -2.88 29.25 -20.72
CA THR A 481 -1.78 29.94 -21.41
C THR A 481 -0.94 30.76 -20.45
N ASP A 482 0.22 31.22 -20.89
CA ASP A 482 1.10 32.06 -20.07
C ASP A 482 0.45 33.41 -19.71
N GLU A 483 -0.52 33.87 -20.53
CA GLU A 483 -1.35 35.08 -20.27
C GLU A 483 -2.55 34.80 -19.37
N GLY A 484 -2.70 33.56 -18.87
CA GLY A 484 -3.79 33.15 -18.00
C GLY A 484 -5.12 32.84 -18.71
N ALA A 485 -5.16 32.87 -20.05
CA ALA A 485 -6.35 32.50 -20.79
C ALA A 485 -6.57 30.97 -20.77
N MET A 486 -7.84 30.57 -20.71
CA MET A 486 -8.22 29.16 -20.77
C MET A 486 -8.69 28.77 -22.17
N VAL A 487 -8.04 27.75 -22.75
CA VAL A 487 -8.32 27.27 -24.11
C VAL A 487 -8.84 25.83 -24.03
N LEU A 488 -10.04 25.59 -24.56
CA LEU A 488 -10.65 24.26 -24.54
C LEU A 488 -9.93 23.33 -25.50
N LEU A 489 -9.38 22.21 -24.98
CA LEU A 489 -8.72 21.13 -25.73
C LEU A 489 -9.64 19.92 -25.95
N ALA A 490 -10.49 19.59 -24.98
CA ALA A 490 -11.44 18.46 -25.06
C ALA A 490 -12.62 18.65 -24.10
N ARG A 491 -13.76 18.02 -24.48
CA ARG A 491 -14.95 17.86 -23.65
C ARG A 491 -15.50 16.45 -23.79
N SER A 492 -15.91 15.82 -22.65
CA SER A 492 -16.56 14.50 -22.62
C SER A 492 -18.07 14.57 -22.86
#